data_a4be6eb2cb745a45425a7c7b64a2e90a
#
_entry.id   a4be6eb2cb745a45425a7c7b64a2e90a
#
_cell.length_a   1.000
_cell.length_b   1.000
_cell.length_c   1.000
_cell.angle_alpha   90.00
_cell.angle_beta   90.00
_cell.angle_gamma   90.00
#
_symmetry.space_group_name_H-M   'P 1'
#
loop_
_entity.id
_entity.type
_entity.pdbx_description
1 polymer ?
#
loop_
_entity_poly.entity_id
_entity_poly.type
_entity_poly.pdbx_seq_one_letter_code
_entity_poly.pdbx_strand_id
1 'polypeptide(L)'
;MRNEKYSIFFTIKIRYSKSIINSADKRSEKERGIFLMKKKIVLMLAAALSLSALSVGVSAEDVANSDKPLVWFNRQPSNSSTGELDMDALTFNDNTYYVGFDANQGAELQGTMIKDYIEANIDSIDRNGDGIIGYVLAIGDIGHNDSIARTRGVRKALGTAVETDGDINSDPVGTNTDGSATVVQDGKLEINGKEYIVRELASQEMKNSAGATWDAATAGNAIGTWSSSFGDQIDVIASNNDGMGMSMFNAWSQENTVPTFGYDANSDAVAAIADGYGGTISQHADVQAYLTLRVLRNALDGVDIDTGIGTADEAGNVLTDDVYTYNADERSYYALNVAVTADNYQDFTDSTVVYAPVSNQLDE
;
A
#
# COMPACT_ATOMS: atom_id res chain seq x y z
N MET A 1 -48.94 -13.12 8.47
CA MET A 1 -47.60 -13.52 8.98
C MET A 1 -46.71 -12.30 8.92
N ARG A 2 -46.33 -11.77 10.08
CA ARG A 2 -45.54 -10.54 10.22
C ARG A 2 -44.08 -10.88 10.07
N ASN A 3 -43.38 -10.19 9.16
CA ASN A 3 -41.91 -10.19 9.08
C ASN A 3 -41.38 -9.15 10.07
N GLU A 4 -40.74 -9.61 11.15
CA GLU A 4 -40.01 -8.77 12.06
C GLU A 4 -38.59 -8.56 11.49
N LYS A 5 -38.28 -7.29 11.19
CA LYS A 5 -36.91 -6.84 10.85
C LYS A 5 -36.10 -6.70 12.13
N TYR A 6 -35.12 -7.54 12.35
CA TYR A 6 -34.13 -7.36 13.41
C TYR A 6 -33.10 -6.31 12.98
N SER A 7 -33.18 -5.13 13.62
CA SER A 7 -32.13 -4.11 13.56
C SER A 7 -31.11 -4.42 14.66
N ILE A 8 -29.90 -4.80 14.27
CA ILE A 8 -28.80 -5.02 15.21
C ILE A 8 -28.03 -3.70 15.33
N PHE A 9 -28.21 -2.97 16.41
CA PHE A 9 -27.37 -1.84 16.78
C PHE A 9 -26.13 -2.34 17.52
N PHE A 10 -24.95 -2.25 16.89
CA PHE A 10 -23.68 -2.43 17.58
C PHE A 10 -23.26 -1.10 18.24
N THR A 11 -23.34 -1.06 19.55
CA THR A 11 -22.79 0.04 20.35
C THR A 11 -21.34 -0.29 20.69
N ILE A 12 -20.37 0.32 19.99
CA ILE A 12 -18.95 0.23 20.34
C ILE A 12 -18.69 1.14 21.55
N LYS A 13 -18.48 0.52 22.72
CA LYS A 13 -18.12 1.19 23.95
C LYS A 13 -16.57 1.30 24.03
N ILE A 14 -16.02 2.41 23.55
CA ILE A 14 -14.58 2.68 23.69
C ILE A 14 -14.30 3.12 25.13
N ARG A 15 -13.57 2.30 25.88
CA ARG A 15 -13.08 2.65 27.23
C ARG A 15 -11.81 3.50 27.08
N TYR A 16 -11.92 4.80 27.28
CA TYR A 16 -10.74 5.66 27.46
C TYR A 16 -10.21 5.53 28.88
N SER A 17 -8.90 5.30 29.03
CA SER A 17 -8.22 5.37 30.33
C SER A 17 -8.24 6.81 30.86
N LYS A 18 -8.68 6.99 32.12
CA LYS A 18 -8.79 8.29 32.79
C LYS A 18 -7.45 9.01 33.03
N SER A 19 -6.31 8.38 32.70
CA SER A 19 -4.98 8.95 32.95
C SER A 19 -4.56 10.08 31.99
N ILE A 20 -5.27 10.29 30.88
CA ILE A 20 -4.94 11.32 29.88
C ILE A 20 -5.66 12.67 30.15
N ILE A 21 -6.58 12.73 31.10
CA ILE A 21 -7.46 13.92 31.29
C ILE A 21 -6.86 14.94 32.30
N ASN A 22 -5.79 14.64 33.03
CA ASN A 22 -5.31 15.47 34.12
C ASN A 22 -4.08 16.33 33.84
N SER A 23 -3.59 16.47 32.61
CA SER A 23 -2.69 17.59 32.29
C SER A 23 -3.56 18.80 31.97
N ALA A 24 -3.65 19.72 32.93
CA ALA A 24 -4.37 20.98 32.77
C ALA A 24 -3.85 21.72 31.52
N ASP A 25 -4.61 21.63 30.45
CA ASP A 25 -4.27 22.19 29.16
C ASP A 25 -4.43 23.72 29.22
N LYS A 26 -3.31 24.44 29.19
CA LYS A 26 -3.24 25.92 29.16
C LYS A 26 -3.35 26.47 27.74
N ARG A 27 -3.80 25.69 26.78
CA ARG A 27 -3.95 26.12 25.39
C ARG A 27 -5.12 27.10 25.25
N SER A 28 -4.98 28.02 24.29
CA SER A 28 -6.05 28.97 23.95
C SER A 28 -7.30 28.24 23.41
N GLU A 29 -8.47 28.90 23.44
CA GLU A 29 -9.71 28.31 22.91
C GLU A 29 -9.58 27.94 21.42
N LYS A 30 -8.81 28.72 20.65
CA LYS A 30 -8.50 28.43 19.23
C LYS A 30 -7.71 27.13 19.07
N GLU A 31 -6.69 26.91 19.91
CA GLU A 31 -5.89 25.67 19.90
C GLU A 31 -6.71 24.44 20.34
N ARG A 32 -7.66 24.62 21.25
CA ARG A 32 -8.59 23.53 21.64
C ARG A 32 -9.56 23.16 20.51
N GLY A 33 -10.03 24.15 19.76
CA GLY A 33 -10.87 23.96 18.58
C GLY A 33 -10.13 23.15 17.50
N ILE A 34 -8.90 23.52 17.17
CA ILE A 34 -8.02 22.85 16.21
C ILE A 34 -7.70 21.42 16.66
N PHE A 35 -7.41 21.20 17.95
CA PHE A 35 -7.12 19.87 18.50
C PHE A 35 -8.35 18.94 18.46
N LEU A 36 -9.54 19.45 18.74
CA LEU A 36 -10.80 18.71 18.63
C LEU A 36 -11.17 18.39 17.19
N MET A 37 -10.87 19.32 16.27
CA MET A 37 -11.09 19.12 14.83
C MET A 37 -10.13 18.12 14.24
N LYS A 38 -8.82 18.19 14.58
CA LYS A 38 -7.83 17.17 14.22
C LYS A 38 -8.23 15.78 14.70
N LYS A 39 -8.75 15.64 15.92
CA LYS A 39 -9.30 14.36 16.41
C LYS A 39 -10.52 13.87 15.62
N LYS A 40 -11.39 14.78 15.17
CA LYS A 40 -12.55 14.41 14.35
C LYS A 40 -12.15 14.00 12.94
N ILE A 41 -11.17 14.66 12.33
CA ILE A 41 -10.64 14.33 10.99
C ILE A 41 -9.90 12.99 11.03
N VAL A 42 -9.03 12.75 12.01
CA VAL A 42 -8.37 11.44 12.20
C VAL A 42 -9.39 10.33 12.46
N LEU A 43 -10.47 10.62 13.18
CA LEU A 43 -11.55 9.65 13.40
C LEU A 43 -12.35 9.38 12.11
N MET A 44 -12.54 10.36 11.24
CA MET A 44 -13.20 10.18 9.95
C MET A 44 -12.32 9.44 8.93
N LEU A 45 -11.01 9.70 8.89
CA LEU A 45 -10.07 8.93 8.07
C LEU A 45 -9.94 7.48 8.56
N ALA A 46 -9.84 7.26 9.86
CA ALA A 46 -9.85 5.90 10.43
C ALA A 46 -11.19 5.17 10.17
N ALA A 47 -12.30 5.89 10.12
CA ALA A 47 -13.61 5.33 9.74
C ALA A 47 -13.66 5.02 8.24
N ALA A 48 -13.05 5.81 7.36
CA ALA A 48 -12.98 5.53 5.92
C ALA A 48 -12.13 4.28 5.62
N LEU A 49 -11.02 4.08 6.34
CA LEU A 49 -10.19 2.88 6.22
C LEU A 49 -10.86 1.62 6.78
N SER A 50 -11.78 1.75 7.75
CA SER A 50 -12.54 0.62 8.31
C SER A 50 -13.86 0.34 7.57
N LEU A 51 -14.34 1.23 6.71
CA LEU A 51 -15.55 1.05 5.91
C LEU A 51 -15.35 0.16 4.68
N SER A 52 -14.13 -0.16 4.30
CA SER A 52 -13.84 -1.13 3.24
C SER A 52 -14.32 -2.56 3.57
N ALA A 53 -14.68 -2.83 4.83
CA ALA A 53 -15.21 -4.13 5.28
C ALA A 53 -16.75 -4.17 5.44
N LEU A 54 -17.45 -3.07 5.25
CA LEU A 54 -18.91 -3.01 5.27
C LEU A 54 -19.40 -2.67 3.86
N SER A 55 -19.67 -3.70 3.07
CA SER A 55 -20.48 -3.57 1.85
C SER A 55 -21.91 -3.16 2.23
N VAL A 56 -22.11 -1.93 2.66
CA VAL A 56 -23.41 -1.30 2.57
C VAL A 56 -23.59 -1.01 1.09
N GLY A 57 -24.44 -1.78 0.44
CA GLY A 57 -24.72 -1.69 -0.98
C GLY A 57 -25.34 -0.34 -1.37
N VAL A 58 -24.53 0.69 -1.38
CA VAL A 58 -24.80 1.87 -2.20
C VAL A 58 -24.29 1.46 -3.58
N SER A 59 -25.18 1.24 -4.51
CA SER A 59 -24.77 0.91 -5.88
C SER A 59 -24.14 2.14 -6.52
N ALA A 60 -23.22 1.95 -7.45
CA ALA A 60 -22.69 3.04 -8.27
C ALA A 60 -23.84 3.85 -8.93
N GLU A 61 -24.97 3.18 -9.22
CA GLU A 61 -26.19 3.77 -9.74
C GLU A 61 -26.88 4.73 -8.73
N ASP A 62 -26.89 4.42 -7.44
CA ASP A 62 -27.43 5.32 -6.41
C ASP A 62 -26.59 6.59 -6.28
N VAL A 63 -25.29 6.50 -6.40
CA VAL A 63 -24.36 7.65 -6.40
C VAL A 63 -24.50 8.45 -7.69
N ALA A 64 -24.54 7.79 -8.85
CA ALA A 64 -24.72 8.42 -10.16
C ALA A 64 -26.01 9.24 -10.22
N ASN A 65 -27.09 8.73 -9.67
CA ASN A 65 -28.40 9.37 -9.65
C ASN A 65 -28.52 10.50 -8.59
N SER A 66 -27.51 10.69 -7.76
CA SER A 66 -27.57 11.70 -6.68
C SER A 66 -27.11 13.10 -7.09
N ASP A 67 -26.57 13.28 -8.30
CA ASP A 67 -25.89 14.52 -8.76
C ASP A 67 -24.80 15.05 -7.80
N LYS A 68 -24.26 14.14 -6.96
CA LYS A 68 -23.22 14.47 -6.00
C LYS A 68 -21.85 14.14 -6.56
N PRO A 69 -20.82 14.96 -6.25
CA PRO A 69 -19.45 14.61 -6.56
C PRO A 69 -19.03 13.28 -5.91
N LEU A 70 -18.31 12.49 -6.68
CA LEU A 70 -17.68 11.24 -6.21
C LEU A 70 -16.18 11.32 -6.45
N VAL A 71 -15.39 11.02 -5.43
CA VAL A 71 -13.95 10.83 -5.57
C VAL A 71 -13.62 9.41 -5.13
N TRP A 72 -13.20 8.58 -6.09
CA TRP A 72 -12.57 7.30 -5.79
C TRP A 72 -11.23 7.59 -5.14
N PHE A 73 -10.93 6.88 -4.06
CA PHE A 73 -9.74 7.13 -3.25
C PHE A 73 -8.87 5.90 -3.10
N ASN A 74 -7.56 6.08 -3.23
CA ASN A 74 -6.51 5.08 -3.07
C ASN A 74 -6.65 3.93 -4.07
N ARG A 75 -7.63 3.03 -3.91
CA ARG A 75 -7.84 1.91 -4.83
C ARG A 75 -8.50 2.39 -6.12
N GLN A 76 -7.82 2.18 -7.22
CA GLN A 76 -8.32 2.47 -8.56
C GLN A 76 -9.59 1.67 -8.85
N PRO A 77 -10.67 2.30 -9.35
CA PRO A 77 -11.76 1.56 -9.94
C PRO A 77 -11.22 0.83 -11.17
N SER A 78 -11.33 -0.48 -11.19
CA SER A 78 -10.70 -1.28 -12.23
C SER A 78 -11.68 -2.22 -12.89
N ASN A 79 -11.51 -2.38 -14.21
CA ASN A 79 -12.20 -3.39 -14.96
C ASN A 79 -11.81 -4.78 -14.42
N SER A 80 -12.81 -5.57 -14.05
CA SER A 80 -12.60 -6.89 -13.41
C SER A 80 -11.92 -7.92 -14.32
N SER A 81 -11.92 -7.67 -15.63
CA SER A 81 -11.34 -8.59 -16.62
C SER A 81 -9.92 -8.22 -17.00
N THR A 82 -9.59 -6.91 -17.06
CA THR A 82 -8.28 -6.43 -17.49
C THR A 82 -7.41 -5.90 -16.36
N GLY A 83 -8.00 -5.52 -15.22
CA GLY A 83 -7.31 -4.85 -14.13
C GLY A 83 -6.96 -3.38 -14.39
N GLU A 84 -7.26 -2.88 -15.59
CA GLU A 84 -7.03 -1.50 -16.00
C GLU A 84 -8.05 -0.55 -15.36
N LEU A 85 -7.75 0.76 -15.39
CA LEU A 85 -8.68 1.79 -14.94
C LEU A 85 -10.02 1.67 -15.67
N ASP A 86 -11.10 1.58 -14.90
CA ASP A 86 -12.45 1.53 -15.42
C ASP A 86 -12.94 2.94 -15.75
N MET A 87 -12.82 3.32 -17.01
CA MET A 87 -13.27 4.63 -17.49
C MET A 87 -14.78 4.81 -17.40
N ASP A 88 -15.57 3.75 -17.46
CA ASP A 88 -17.02 3.84 -17.27
C ASP A 88 -17.36 4.24 -15.84
N ALA A 89 -16.56 3.81 -14.87
CA ALA A 89 -16.68 4.21 -13.46
C ALA A 89 -16.31 5.68 -13.22
N LEU A 90 -15.51 6.31 -14.08
CA LEU A 90 -15.11 7.71 -13.99
C LEU A 90 -15.97 8.65 -14.85
N THR A 91 -16.58 8.13 -15.91
CA THR A 91 -17.28 8.96 -16.90
C THR A 91 -18.80 8.88 -16.83
N PHE A 92 -19.36 8.14 -15.86
CA PHE A 92 -20.81 8.02 -15.74
C PHE A 92 -21.51 9.36 -15.38
N ASN A 93 -20.79 10.32 -14.78
CA ASN A 93 -21.20 11.71 -14.66
C ASN A 93 -20.00 12.66 -14.73
N ASP A 94 -20.28 13.97 -14.79
CA ASP A 94 -19.23 15.00 -14.96
C ASP A 94 -18.47 15.32 -13.66
N ASN A 95 -18.91 14.81 -12.50
CA ASN A 95 -18.37 15.09 -11.17
C ASN A 95 -17.75 13.86 -10.50
N THR A 96 -17.22 12.92 -11.30
CA THR A 96 -16.52 11.75 -10.77
C THR A 96 -15.04 11.84 -11.08
N TYR A 97 -14.22 11.56 -10.07
CA TYR A 97 -12.77 11.70 -10.09
C TYR A 97 -12.11 10.50 -9.41
N TYR A 98 -10.82 10.29 -9.69
CA TYR A 98 -9.98 9.37 -8.94
C TYR A 98 -8.78 10.10 -8.36
N VAL A 99 -8.43 9.76 -7.12
CA VAL A 99 -7.21 10.18 -6.45
C VAL A 99 -6.55 8.97 -5.82
N GLY A 100 -5.39 8.61 -6.32
CA GLY A 100 -4.66 7.43 -5.83
C GLY A 100 -3.22 7.44 -6.30
N PHE A 101 -2.73 6.29 -6.71
CA PHE A 101 -1.36 6.09 -7.21
C PHE A 101 -1.39 5.11 -8.39
N ASP A 102 -0.32 5.07 -9.18
CA ASP A 102 -0.14 4.06 -10.21
C ASP A 102 0.42 2.78 -9.59
N ALA A 103 -0.44 1.76 -9.46
CA ALA A 103 -0.08 0.47 -8.86
C ALA A 103 1.00 -0.28 -9.66
N ASN A 104 1.01 -0.16 -10.99
CA ASN A 104 1.98 -0.83 -11.85
C ASN A 104 3.36 -0.16 -11.72
N GLN A 105 3.40 1.17 -11.75
CA GLN A 105 4.64 1.93 -11.55
C GLN A 105 5.24 1.64 -10.17
N GLY A 106 4.43 1.64 -9.10
CA GLY A 106 4.89 1.31 -7.76
C GLY A 106 5.38 -0.13 -7.62
N ALA A 107 4.73 -1.07 -8.32
CA ALA A 107 5.14 -2.48 -8.36
C ALA A 107 6.49 -2.67 -9.10
N GLU A 108 6.68 -2.00 -10.23
CA GLU A 108 7.97 -2.00 -10.95
C GLU A 108 9.08 -1.39 -10.07
N LEU A 109 8.78 -0.33 -9.34
CA LEU A 109 9.71 0.31 -8.42
C LEU A 109 10.10 -0.62 -7.27
N GLN A 110 9.14 -1.38 -6.68
CA GLN A 110 9.44 -2.38 -5.66
C GLN A 110 10.35 -3.48 -6.19
N GLY A 111 10.05 -4.02 -7.35
CA GLY A 111 10.88 -5.03 -7.99
C GLY A 111 12.30 -4.52 -8.29
N THR A 112 12.42 -3.30 -8.81
CA THR A 112 13.71 -2.64 -9.08
C THR A 112 14.51 -2.42 -7.78
N MET A 113 13.88 -1.93 -6.73
CA MET A 113 14.51 -1.72 -5.42
C MET A 113 15.10 -3.02 -4.86
N ILE A 114 14.39 -4.15 -4.98
CA ILE A 114 14.87 -5.47 -4.54
C ILE A 114 16.08 -5.89 -5.39
N LYS A 115 15.98 -5.77 -6.71
CA LYS A 115 17.04 -6.10 -7.64
C LYS A 115 18.29 -5.28 -7.39
N ASP A 116 18.17 -3.97 -7.24
CA ASP A 116 19.29 -3.05 -6.98
C ASP A 116 19.99 -3.39 -5.66
N TYR A 117 19.20 -3.76 -4.63
CA TYR A 117 19.75 -4.24 -3.36
C TYR A 117 20.57 -5.52 -3.55
N ILE A 118 20.06 -6.51 -4.31
CA ILE A 118 20.77 -7.74 -4.63
C ILE A 118 22.09 -7.42 -5.35
N GLU A 119 22.05 -6.54 -6.36
CA GLU A 119 23.22 -6.14 -7.14
C GLU A 119 24.28 -5.45 -6.27
N ALA A 120 23.86 -4.56 -5.38
CA ALA A 120 24.75 -3.83 -4.47
C ALA A 120 25.40 -4.74 -3.40
N ASN A 121 24.73 -5.84 -3.03
CA ASN A 121 25.17 -6.74 -1.96
C ASN A 121 25.57 -8.13 -2.47
N ILE A 122 25.91 -8.27 -3.76
CA ILE A 122 26.10 -9.56 -4.43
C ILE A 122 27.15 -10.46 -3.79
N ASP A 123 28.17 -9.90 -3.16
CA ASP A 123 29.24 -10.66 -2.49
C ASP A 123 28.79 -11.30 -1.18
N SER A 124 27.63 -10.93 -0.64
CA SER A 124 27.15 -11.36 0.67
C SER A 124 25.69 -11.86 0.67
N ILE A 125 24.94 -11.61 -0.39
CA ILE A 125 23.50 -11.91 -0.44
C ILE A 125 23.24 -13.42 -0.54
N ASP A 126 24.06 -14.18 -1.27
CA ASP A 126 24.01 -15.64 -1.34
C ASP A 126 24.62 -16.22 -0.06
N ARG A 127 23.75 -16.43 0.93
CA ARG A 127 24.15 -16.72 2.31
C ARG A 127 24.76 -18.12 2.51
N ASN A 128 24.33 -19.08 1.72
CA ASN A 128 24.81 -20.47 1.78
C ASN A 128 25.90 -20.76 0.73
N GLY A 129 26.14 -19.84 -0.21
CA GLY A 129 27.18 -19.94 -1.24
C GLY A 129 26.87 -20.97 -2.33
N ASP A 130 25.60 -21.31 -2.56
CA ASP A 130 25.20 -22.31 -3.55
C ASP A 130 25.05 -21.73 -4.98
N GLY A 131 25.19 -20.43 -5.15
CA GLY A 131 25.07 -19.71 -6.42
C GLY A 131 23.64 -19.40 -6.81
N ILE A 132 22.69 -19.57 -5.90
CA ILE A 132 21.26 -19.28 -6.08
C ILE A 132 20.86 -18.24 -5.05
N ILE A 133 20.25 -17.15 -5.50
CA ILE A 133 19.64 -16.15 -4.63
C ILE A 133 18.18 -16.55 -4.42
N GLY A 134 17.90 -17.11 -3.26
CA GLY A 134 16.57 -17.60 -2.90
C GLY A 134 15.71 -16.50 -2.27
N TYR A 135 14.47 -16.33 -2.72
CA TYR A 135 13.55 -15.43 -2.05
C TYR A 135 12.20 -16.07 -1.74
N VAL A 136 11.51 -15.50 -0.76
CA VAL A 136 10.12 -15.85 -0.42
C VAL A 136 9.24 -14.61 -0.56
N LEU A 137 7.93 -14.82 -0.90
CA LEU A 137 7.01 -13.74 -1.21
C LEU A 137 5.70 -13.87 -0.43
N ALA A 138 5.38 -12.85 0.38
CA ALA A 138 4.08 -12.70 1.01
C ALA A 138 3.11 -11.96 0.09
N ILE A 139 2.10 -12.67 -0.41
CA ILE A 139 1.06 -12.14 -1.30
C ILE A 139 -0.12 -11.70 -0.45
N GLY A 140 -0.64 -10.49 -0.67
CA GLY A 140 -1.72 -9.91 0.13
C GLY A 140 -3.06 -10.58 -0.10
N ASP A 141 -3.60 -10.39 -1.29
CA ASP A 141 -4.90 -10.93 -1.74
C ASP A 141 -4.81 -11.21 -3.24
N ILE A 142 -5.00 -12.46 -3.62
CA ILE A 142 -4.89 -12.88 -5.03
C ILE A 142 -5.94 -12.24 -5.96
N GLY A 143 -7.02 -11.71 -5.41
CA GLY A 143 -8.07 -10.99 -6.15
C GLY A 143 -7.92 -9.46 -6.10
N HIS A 144 -6.87 -8.92 -5.46
CA HIS A 144 -6.69 -7.48 -5.31
C HIS A 144 -5.68 -6.95 -6.34
N ASN A 145 -6.05 -5.93 -7.12
CA ASN A 145 -5.23 -5.38 -8.20
C ASN A 145 -3.80 -5.01 -7.75
N ASP A 146 -3.66 -4.33 -6.60
CA ASP A 146 -2.34 -3.93 -6.11
C ASP A 146 -1.49 -5.14 -5.72
N SER A 147 -2.09 -6.18 -5.12
CA SER A 147 -1.41 -7.42 -4.79
C SER A 147 -0.92 -8.15 -6.05
N ILE A 148 -1.78 -8.20 -7.06
CA ILE A 148 -1.46 -8.75 -8.38
C ILE A 148 -0.29 -7.96 -9.00
N ALA A 149 -0.39 -6.63 -9.06
CA ALA A 149 0.65 -5.77 -9.62
C ALA A 149 2.00 -5.95 -8.88
N ARG A 150 1.99 -5.88 -7.54
CA ARG A 150 3.20 -6.00 -6.71
C ARG A 150 3.86 -7.38 -6.86
N THR A 151 3.09 -8.45 -6.90
CA THR A 151 3.61 -9.81 -7.14
C THR A 151 4.27 -9.93 -8.52
N ARG A 152 3.60 -9.39 -9.55
CA ARG A 152 4.12 -9.36 -10.94
C ARG A 152 5.39 -8.52 -11.05
N GLY A 153 5.40 -7.34 -10.40
CA GLY A 153 6.56 -6.42 -10.42
C GLY A 153 7.81 -7.08 -9.83
N VAL A 154 7.70 -7.74 -8.69
CA VAL A 154 8.80 -8.50 -8.08
C VAL A 154 9.28 -9.62 -9.00
N ARG A 155 8.37 -10.48 -9.49
CA ARG A 155 8.72 -11.60 -10.38
C ARG A 155 9.36 -11.13 -11.68
N LYS A 156 8.85 -10.06 -12.29
CA LYS A 156 9.40 -9.47 -13.51
C LYS A 156 10.83 -8.96 -13.31
N ALA A 157 11.06 -8.18 -12.26
CA ALA A 157 12.36 -7.60 -11.97
C ALA A 157 13.44 -8.66 -11.65
N LEU A 158 13.03 -9.74 -10.97
CA LEU A 158 13.91 -10.85 -10.60
C LEU A 158 14.02 -11.95 -11.68
N GLY A 159 13.30 -11.80 -12.80
CA GLY A 159 13.32 -12.74 -13.93
C GLY A 159 12.61 -14.07 -13.65
N THR A 160 11.86 -14.17 -12.53
CA THR A 160 11.15 -15.39 -12.15
C THR A 160 9.74 -15.46 -12.71
N ALA A 161 9.29 -14.43 -13.43
CA ALA A 161 8.00 -14.38 -14.07
C ALA A 161 7.84 -15.47 -15.13
N VAL A 162 6.65 -16.08 -15.19
CA VAL A 162 6.18 -16.87 -16.33
C VAL A 162 5.09 -16.10 -17.02
N GLU A 163 5.27 -15.80 -18.30
CA GLU A 163 4.27 -15.12 -19.12
C GLU A 163 3.42 -16.15 -19.86
N THR A 164 2.12 -15.96 -19.80
CA THR A 164 1.16 -16.75 -20.58
C THR A 164 0.17 -15.77 -21.23
N ASP A 165 0.08 -15.80 -22.53
CA ASP A 165 -0.81 -14.91 -23.32
C ASP A 165 -0.57 -13.40 -23.05
N GLY A 166 0.68 -13.02 -22.74
CA GLY A 166 1.08 -11.64 -22.45
C GLY A 166 0.83 -11.20 -20.99
N ASP A 167 0.40 -12.12 -20.14
CA ASP A 167 0.18 -11.87 -18.72
C ASP A 167 1.17 -12.64 -17.83
N ILE A 168 1.60 -12.01 -16.73
CA ILE A 168 2.51 -12.62 -15.75
C ILE A 168 1.68 -13.24 -14.64
N ASN A 169 1.97 -14.49 -14.31
CA ASN A 169 1.28 -15.18 -13.23
C ASN A 169 1.54 -14.51 -11.87
N SER A 170 0.46 -14.23 -11.15
CA SER A 170 0.48 -13.63 -9.79
C SER A 170 0.03 -14.60 -8.70
N ASP A 171 -0.28 -15.86 -9.04
CA ASP A 171 -0.69 -16.87 -8.08
C ASP A 171 0.46 -17.30 -7.15
N PRO A 172 0.16 -17.76 -5.93
CA PRO A 172 1.14 -18.34 -5.04
C PRO A 172 1.77 -19.62 -5.62
N VAL A 173 3.07 -19.82 -5.36
CA VAL A 173 3.77 -21.05 -5.72
C VAL A 173 3.17 -22.24 -4.98
N GLY A 174 2.87 -23.32 -5.71
CA GLY A 174 2.33 -24.55 -5.15
C GLY A 174 0.81 -24.59 -4.99
N THR A 175 0.08 -23.58 -5.44
CA THR A 175 -1.40 -23.60 -5.46
C THR A 175 -1.98 -24.34 -6.65
N ASN A 176 -1.21 -24.60 -7.70
CA ASN A 176 -1.64 -25.43 -8.82
C ASN A 176 -1.71 -26.89 -8.40
N THR A 177 -2.86 -27.31 -7.92
CA THR A 177 -3.11 -28.67 -7.42
C THR A 177 -3.16 -29.73 -8.51
N ASP A 178 -3.21 -29.33 -9.78
CA ASP A 178 -3.28 -30.23 -10.94
C ASP A 178 -1.93 -30.45 -11.64
N GLY A 179 -0.86 -29.76 -11.19
CA GLY A 179 0.48 -29.87 -11.75
C GLY A 179 0.62 -29.37 -13.20
N SER A 180 -0.39 -28.66 -13.72
CA SER A 180 -0.49 -28.33 -15.13
C SER A 180 0.21 -27.05 -15.55
N ALA A 181 0.52 -26.13 -14.61
CA ALA A 181 1.20 -24.88 -14.92
C ALA A 181 2.32 -24.55 -13.91
N THR A 182 3.49 -24.24 -14.44
CA THR A 182 4.56 -23.60 -13.64
C THR A 182 4.21 -22.14 -13.45
N VAL A 183 4.03 -21.71 -12.21
CA VAL A 183 3.69 -20.29 -11.87
C VAL A 183 4.90 -19.37 -11.90
N VAL A 184 6.10 -19.94 -11.68
CA VAL A 184 7.39 -19.22 -11.70
C VAL A 184 8.45 -20.10 -12.35
N GLN A 185 9.56 -19.50 -12.75
CA GLN A 185 10.76 -20.12 -13.27
C GLN A 185 11.98 -19.61 -12.50
N ASP A 186 13.15 -20.26 -12.67
CA ASP A 186 14.40 -19.66 -12.22
C ASP A 186 14.73 -18.41 -13.04
N GLY A 187 14.95 -17.31 -12.36
CA GLY A 187 15.40 -16.07 -12.93
C GLY A 187 16.92 -16.06 -13.15
N LYS A 188 17.38 -15.11 -13.96
CA LYS A 188 18.81 -14.89 -14.23
C LYS A 188 19.13 -13.40 -14.11
N LEU A 189 20.08 -13.08 -13.27
CA LEU A 189 20.63 -11.73 -13.16
C LEU A 189 22.10 -11.78 -13.59
N GLU A 190 22.47 -10.88 -14.51
CA GLU A 190 23.86 -10.69 -14.89
C GLU A 190 24.44 -9.50 -14.12
N ILE A 191 25.33 -9.79 -13.17
CA ILE A 191 25.92 -8.80 -12.28
C ILE A 191 27.45 -8.90 -12.40
N ASN A 192 28.11 -7.80 -12.74
CA ASN A 192 29.55 -7.72 -12.93
C ASN A 192 30.12 -8.79 -13.91
N GLY A 193 29.34 -9.13 -14.95
CA GLY A 193 29.73 -10.13 -15.96
C GLY A 193 29.65 -11.58 -15.50
N LYS A 194 28.97 -11.84 -14.37
CA LYS A 194 28.65 -13.17 -13.86
C LYS A 194 27.14 -13.36 -13.80
N GLU A 195 26.65 -14.52 -14.27
CA GLU A 195 25.24 -14.90 -14.15
C GLU A 195 24.99 -15.49 -12.77
N TYR A 196 23.92 -15.02 -12.12
CA TYR A 196 23.37 -15.55 -10.88
C TYR A 196 21.95 -16.06 -11.13
N ILE A 197 21.62 -17.17 -10.50
CA ILE A 197 20.25 -17.73 -10.53
C ILE A 197 19.45 -17.06 -9.40
N VAL A 198 18.23 -16.65 -9.69
CA VAL A 198 17.27 -16.19 -8.66
C VAL A 198 16.10 -17.15 -8.62
N ARG A 199 15.68 -17.56 -7.44
CA ARG A 199 14.62 -18.56 -7.27
C ARG A 199 13.57 -18.10 -6.25
N GLU A 200 12.29 -18.14 -6.64
CA GLU A 200 11.18 -18.05 -5.69
C GLU A 200 11.02 -19.40 -4.99
N LEU A 201 11.45 -19.47 -3.73
CA LEU A 201 11.41 -20.70 -2.93
C LEU A 201 10.00 -21.03 -2.46
N ALA A 202 9.25 -20.00 -2.08
CA ALA A 202 7.86 -20.13 -1.67
C ALA A 202 7.13 -18.79 -1.78
N SER A 203 5.82 -18.87 -2.01
CA SER A 203 4.89 -17.73 -1.84
C SER A 203 3.54 -18.22 -1.36
N GLN A 204 2.80 -17.35 -0.70
CA GLN A 204 1.48 -17.67 -0.16
C GLN A 204 0.62 -16.42 -0.09
N GLU A 205 -0.70 -16.59 -0.34
CA GLU A 205 -1.69 -15.58 0.03
C GLU A 205 -1.79 -15.50 1.56
N MET A 206 -1.60 -14.31 2.11
CA MET A 206 -1.65 -14.10 3.56
C MET A 206 -3.10 -13.93 4.01
N LYS A 207 -3.82 -15.05 4.02
CA LYS A 207 -5.23 -15.15 4.37
C LYS A 207 -5.39 -16.00 5.62
N ASN A 208 -6.08 -15.45 6.61
CA ASN A 208 -6.33 -16.16 7.85
C ASN A 208 -7.54 -17.11 7.75
N SER A 209 -7.76 -17.92 8.78
CA SER A 209 -8.84 -18.91 8.83
C SER A 209 -10.26 -18.29 8.81
N ALA A 210 -10.39 -17.00 9.09
CA ALA A 210 -11.64 -16.26 9.00
C ALA A 210 -11.89 -15.67 7.59
N GLY A 211 -10.92 -15.85 6.67
CA GLY A 211 -11.00 -15.37 5.29
C GLY A 211 -10.50 -13.94 5.09
N ALA A 212 -9.98 -13.27 6.12
CA ALA A 212 -9.37 -11.96 5.96
C ALA A 212 -7.98 -12.10 5.34
N THR A 213 -7.71 -11.29 4.32
CA THR A 213 -6.45 -11.22 3.56
C THR A 213 -5.53 -10.13 4.13
N TRP A 214 -4.29 -10.02 3.63
CA TRP A 214 -3.25 -9.09 4.12
C TRP A 214 -2.93 -9.31 5.61
N ASP A 215 -3.07 -10.54 6.08
CA ASP A 215 -2.98 -10.90 7.50
C ASP A 215 -1.52 -11.03 7.95
N ALA A 216 -1.07 -10.10 8.78
CA ALA A 216 0.28 -10.05 9.30
C ALA A 216 0.65 -11.25 10.16
N ALA A 217 -0.31 -11.81 10.92
CA ALA A 217 -0.06 -12.99 11.75
C ALA A 217 0.17 -14.23 10.88
N THR A 218 -0.58 -14.37 9.79
CA THR A 218 -0.36 -15.43 8.80
C THR A 218 1.02 -15.32 8.17
N ALA A 219 1.48 -14.08 7.83
CA ALA A 219 2.81 -13.85 7.28
C ALA A 219 3.93 -14.23 8.28
N GLY A 220 3.79 -13.86 9.55
CA GLY A 220 4.73 -14.26 10.61
C GLY A 220 4.80 -15.79 10.81
N ASN A 221 3.66 -16.49 10.70
CA ASN A 221 3.63 -17.96 10.76
C ASN A 221 4.25 -18.59 9.50
N ALA A 222 4.01 -18.00 8.32
CA ALA A 222 4.55 -18.48 7.05
C ALA A 222 6.09 -18.43 7.06
N ILE A 223 6.69 -17.31 7.50
CA ILE A 223 8.16 -17.21 7.56
C ILE A 223 8.77 -18.20 8.56
N GLY A 224 8.10 -18.50 9.67
CA GLY A 224 8.52 -19.55 10.60
C GLY A 224 8.54 -20.94 9.97
N THR A 225 7.57 -21.23 9.10
CA THR A 225 7.52 -22.48 8.34
C THR A 225 8.59 -22.52 7.24
N TRP A 226 8.72 -21.43 6.48
CA TRP A 226 9.67 -21.32 5.38
C TRP A 226 11.12 -21.36 5.87
N SER A 227 11.43 -20.65 6.96
CA SER A 227 12.77 -20.70 7.57
C SER A 227 13.15 -22.09 8.06
N SER A 228 12.17 -22.89 8.51
CA SER A 228 12.38 -24.29 8.88
C SER A 228 12.60 -25.20 7.67
N SER A 229 12.00 -24.87 6.52
CA SER A 229 12.06 -25.70 5.31
C SER A 229 13.27 -25.38 4.43
N PHE A 230 13.62 -24.11 4.32
CA PHE A 230 14.65 -23.61 3.39
C PHE A 230 15.90 -23.09 4.12
N GLY A 231 15.78 -22.65 5.38
CA GLY A 231 16.91 -22.22 6.21
C GLY A 231 17.74 -21.09 5.58
N ASP A 232 19.01 -21.37 5.35
CA ASP A 232 19.99 -20.47 4.76
C ASP A 232 19.87 -20.26 3.25
N GLN A 233 18.95 -20.96 2.59
CA GLN A 233 18.59 -20.69 1.19
C GLN A 233 17.73 -19.43 1.01
N ILE A 234 17.12 -18.89 2.09
CA ILE A 234 16.33 -17.67 2.00
C ILE A 234 17.27 -16.47 2.13
N ASP A 235 17.51 -15.78 1.05
CA ASP A 235 18.40 -14.61 0.97
C ASP A 235 17.63 -13.29 0.99
N VAL A 236 16.36 -13.31 0.53
CA VAL A 236 15.50 -12.14 0.44
C VAL A 236 14.06 -12.49 0.86
N ILE A 237 13.43 -11.58 1.58
CA ILE A 237 12.00 -11.63 1.88
C ILE A 237 11.31 -10.48 1.16
N ALA A 238 10.36 -10.79 0.28
CA ALA A 238 9.50 -9.81 -0.38
C ALA A 238 8.09 -9.89 0.19
N SER A 239 7.43 -8.74 0.33
CA SER A 239 6.06 -8.65 0.83
C SER A 239 5.27 -7.61 0.06
N ASN A 240 4.01 -7.92 -0.22
CA ASN A 240 3.13 -6.98 -0.89
C ASN A 240 2.77 -5.75 -0.03
N ASN A 241 2.98 -5.79 1.29
CA ASN A 241 2.88 -4.59 2.15
C ASN A 241 3.78 -4.68 3.38
N ASP A 242 3.97 -3.55 4.05
CA ASP A 242 4.80 -3.46 5.26
C ASP A 242 4.20 -4.20 6.46
N GLY A 243 2.89 -4.24 6.61
CA GLY A 243 2.27 -4.93 7.74
C GLY A 243 2.63 -6.41 7.78
N MET A 244 2.62 -7.08 6.63
CA MET A 244 3.06 -8.46 6.49
C MET A 244 4.60 -8.56 6.54
N GLY A 245 5.30 -7.66 5.82
CA GLY A 245 6.76 -7.61 5.78
C GLY A 245 7.38 -7.45 7.17
N MET A 246 6.89 -6.51 7.98
CA MET A 246 7.33 -6.30 9.37
C MET A 246 7.04 -7.50 10.26
N SER A 247 5.91 -8.17 10.05
CA SER A 247 5.62 -9.40 10.80
C SER A 247 6.62 -10.51 10.48
N MET A 248 7.01 -10.65 9.20
CA MET A 248 8.04 -11.62 8.78
C MET A 248 9.43 -11.23 9.27
N PHE A 249 9.81 -9.95 9.17
CA PHE A 249 11.07 -9.42 9.65
C PHE A 249 11.25 -9.67 11.15
N ASN A 250 10.23 -9.40 11.95
CA ASN A 250 10.24 -9.61 13.40
C ASN A 250 10.18 -11.09 13.81
N ALA A 251 9.58 -11.94 12.99
CA ALA A 251 9.46 -13.38 13.24
C ALA A 251 10.67 -14.18 12.73
N TRP A 252 11.58 -13.55 11.98
CA TRP A 252 12.79 -14.20 11.50
C TRP A 252 13.68 -14.62 12.67
N SER A 253 13.97 -15.91 12.80
CA SER A 253 14.63 -16.50 13.97
C SER A 253 16.04 -17.07 13.70
N GLN A 254 16.57 -16.86 12.49
CA GLN A 254 17.92 -17.29 12.15
C GLN A 254 18.96 -16.27 12.65
N GLU A 255 20.22 -16.70 12.80
CA GLU A 255 21.30 -15.87 13.37
C GLU A 255 21.61 -14.63 12.51
N ASN A 256 21.39 -14.71 11.20
CA ASN A 256 21.67 -13.62 10.26
C ASN A 256 20.40 -12.91 9.83
N THR A 257 20.43 -11.59 9.79
CA THR A 257 19.33 -10.79 9.24
C THR A 257 19.17 -11.05 7.74
N VAL A 258 17.94 -11.21 7.29
CA VAL A 258 17.58 -11.31 5.86
C VAL A 258 16.89 -10.01 5.46
N PRO A 259 17.34 -9.33 4.38
CA PRO A 259 16.70 -8.12 3.93
C PRO A 259 15.23 -8.40 3.57
N THR A 260 14.34 -7.61 4.15
CA THR A 260 12.91 -7.71 3.94
C THR A 260 12.40 -6.44 3.27
N PHE A 261 11.61 -6.59 2.22
CA PHE A 261 11.09 -5.50 1.42
C PHE A 261 9.58 -5.49 1.47
N GLY A 262 9.01 -4.32 1.77
CA GLY A 262 7.58 -4.12 1.86
C GLY A 262 7.04 -3.07 0.89
N TYR A 263 5.88 -2.52 1.26
CA TYR A 263 5.18 -1.47 0.53
C TYR A 263 4.29 -0.71 1.51
N ASP A 264 4.02 0.55 1.32
CA ASP A 264 3.18 1.52 2.03
C ASP A 264 3.98 2.57 2.83
N ALA A 265 5.28 2.36 3.07
CA ALA A 265 6.15 3.20 3.91
C ALA A 265 5.53 3.45 5.31
N ASN A 266 5.06 2.38 5.95
CA ASN A 266 4.58 2.46 7.32
C ASN A 266 5.71 2.91 8.26
N SER A 267 5.41 3.73 9.24
CA SER A 267 6.41 4.36 10.11
C SER A 267 7.31 3.36 10.86
N ASP A 268 6.80 2.19 11.20
CA ASP A 268 7.57 1.11 11.83
C ASP A 268 8.51 0.43 10.83
N ALA A 269 8.09 0.23 9.58
CA ALA A 269 8.93 -0.31 8.51
C ALA A 269 10.03 0.67 8.12
N VAL A 270 9.70 1.96 7.95
CA VAL A 270 10.68 3.01 7.68
C VAL A 270 11.73 3.09 8.79
N ALA A 271 11.32 3.05 10.06
CA ALA A 271 12.25 3.04 11.19
C ALA A 271 13.14 1.78 11.20
N ALA A 272 12.60 0.62 10.82
CA ALA A 272 13.33 -0.65 10.80
C ALA A 272 14.39 -0.74 9.70
N ILE A 273 14.41 0.17 8.73
CA ILE A 273 15.48 0.25 7.71
C ILE A 273 16.84 0.45 8.39
N ALA A 274 16.91 1.23 9.47
CA ALA A 274 18.11 1.38 10.28
C ALA A 274 18.59 0.06 10.92
N ASP A 275 17.70 -0.90 11.12
CA ASP A 275 17.94 -2.20 11.75
C ASP A 275 18.03 -3.35 10.74
N GLY A 276 18.07 -3.04 9.42
CA GLY A 276 18.27 -4.02 8.34
C GLY A 276 17.01 -4.44 7.58
N TYR A 277 15.88 -3.75 7.77
CA TYR A 277 14.76 -3.84 6.80
C TYR A 277 15.24 -3.27 5.47
N GLY A 278 15.09 -4.01 4.37
CA GLY A 278 15.72 -3.69 3.09
C GLY A 278 15.16 -2.42 2.43
N GLY A 279 13.86 -2.19 2.60
CA GLY A 279 13.19 -1.00 2.05
C GLY A 279 11.69 -1.20 1.86
N THR A 280 11.04 -0.11 1.50
CA THR A 280 9.59 -0.06 1.25
C THR A 280 9.28 0.93 0.14
N ILE A 281 8.05 0.93 -0.36
CA ILE A 281 7.56 1.92 -1.33
C ILE A 281 6.59 2.86 -0.64
N SER A 282 6.87 4.15 -0.68
CA SER A 282 5.90 5.18 -0.32
C SER A 282 4.98 5.45 -1.52
N GLN A 283 3.70 5.35 -1.30
CA GLN A 283 2.66 5.79 -2.25
C GLN A 283 2.11 7.17 -1.89
N HIS A 284 2.77 7.91 -1.02
CA HIS A 284 2.37 9.23 -0.55
C HIS A 284 0.90 9.30 -0.11
N ALA A 285 0.55 8.47 0.88
CA ALA A 285 -0.83 8.41 1.40
C ALA A 285 -1.32 9.75 1.96
N ASP A 286 -0.43 10.60 2.45
CA ASP A 286 -0.66 11.99 2.88
C ASP A 286 -1.05 12.89 1.70
N VAL A 287 -0.33 12.80 0.59
CA VAL A 287 -0.64 13.51 -0.67
C VAL A 287 -1.98 13.06 -1.21
N GLN A 288 -2.24 11.76 -1.25
CA GLN A 288 -3.54 11.21 -1.68
C GLN A 288 -4.69 11.75 -0.81
N ALA A 289 -4.51 11.76 0.51
CA ALA A 289 -5.52 12.27 1.44
C ALA A 289 -5.81 13.77 1.20
N TYR A 290 -4.76 14.58 1.04
CA TYR A 290 -4.88 16.00 0.73
C TYR A 290 -5.63 16.22 -0.59
N LEU A 291 -5.17 15.59 -1.67
CA LEU A 291 -5.76 15.74 -3.00
C LEU A 291 -7.22 15.28 -3.02
N THR A 292 -7.54 14.16 -2.35
CA THR A 292 -8.92 13.64 -2.27
C THR A 292 -9.86 14.66 -1.64
N LEU A 293 -9.47 15.24 -0.51
CA LEU A 293 -10.29 16.22 0.19
C LEU A 293 -10.40 17.53 -0.61
N ARG A 294 -9.32 17.94 -1.28
CA ARG A 294 -9.31 19.17 -2.08
C ARG A 294 -10.17 19.03 -3.32
N VAL A 295 -10.00 17.95 -4.09
CA VAL A 295 -10.80 17.67 -5.28
C VAL A 295 -12.29 17.55 -4.92
N LEU A 296 -12.62 16.82 -3.86
CA LEU A 296 -14.00 16.67 -3.40
C LEU A 296 -14.60 18.03 -3.01
N ARG A 297 -13.85 18.88 -2.29
CA ARG A 297 -14.30 20.19 -1.89
C ARG A 297 -14.53 21.09 -3.10
N ASN A 298 -13.58 21.16 -4.03
CA ASN A 298 -13.69 21.96 -5.23
C ASN A 298 -14.90 21.55 -6.08
N ALA A 299 -15.12 20.24 -6.24
CA ALA A 299 -16.28 19.71 -6.95
C ALA A 299 -17.62 20.04 -6.25
N LEU A 300 -17.67 20.04 -4.91
CA LEU A 300 -18.86 20.45 -4.15
C LEU A 300 -19.14 21.94 -4.27
N ASP A 301 -18.11 22.76 -4.32
CA ASP A 301 -18.23 24.21 -4.45
C ASP A 301 -18.47 24.66 -5.90
N GLY A 302 -18.37 23.74 -6.87
CA GLY A 302 -18.58 24.02 -8.30
C GLY A 302 -17.47 24.89 -8.91
N VAL A 303 -16.26 24.83 -8.36
CA VAL A 303 -15.06 25.47 -8.91
C VAL A 303 -14.18 24.44 -9.63
N ASP A 304 -13.16 24.92 -10.35
CA ASP A 304 -12.20 24.03 -11.01
C ASP A 304 -11.53 23.10 -9.97
N ILE A 305 -11.41 21.83 -10.30
CA ILE A 305 -10.96 20.79 -9.35
C ILE A 305 -9.52 20.97 -8.86
N ASP A 306 -8.69 21.70 -9.63
CA ASP A 306 -7.31 22.06 -9.29
C ASP A 306 -7.19 23.34 -8.46
N THR A 307 -8.31 24.03 -8.19
CA THR A 307 -8.32 25.30 -7.45
C THR A 307 -7.58 25.13 -6.10
N GLY A 308 -6.51 25.89 -5.91
CA GLY A 308 -5.68 25.89 -4.71
C GLY A 308 -4.74 24.68 -4.55
N ILE A 309 -4.77 23.69 -5.45
CA ILE A 309 -3.74 22.67 -5.52
C ILE A 309 -2.43 23.32 -6.00
N GLY A 310 -1.31 23.01 -5.34
CA GLY A 310 -0.02 23.67 -5.61
C GLY A 310 0.12 25.10 -5.04
N THR A 311 -0.87 25.58 -4.28
CA THR A 311 -0.78 26.88 -3.58
C THR A 311 -0.23 26.68 -2.16
N ALA A 312 0.73 27.52 -1.76
CA ALA A 312 1.28 27.46 -0.41
C ALA A 312 0.21 27.80 0.64
N ASP A 313 0.23 27.03 1.75
CA ASP A 313 -0.58 27.35 2.94
C ASP A 313 0.00 28.53 3.73
N GLU A 314 -0.66 28.92 4.85
CA GLU A 314 -0.20 29.99 5.73
C GLU A 314 1.19 29.72 6.36
N ALA A 315 1.58 28.45 6.48
CA ALA A 315 2.89 28.03 6.99
C ALA A 315 3.96 27.97 5.89
N GLY A 316 3.59 28.17 4.62
CA GLY A 316 4.47 28.12 3.47
C GLY A 316 4.66 26.70 2.90
N ASN A 317 3.92 25.71 3.39
CA ASN A 317 3.95 24.37 2.79
C ASN A 317 3.17 24.38 1.48
N VAL A 318 3.72 23.77 0.45
CA VAL A 318 3.10 23.65 -0.87
C VAL A 318 3.23 22.22 -1.37
N LEU A 319 2.15 21.70 -1.95
CA LEU A 319 2.21 20.47 -2.70
C LEU A 319 2.82 20.78 -4.07
N THR A 320 4.02 20.25 -4.31
CA THR A 320 4.78 20.51 -5.53
C THR A 320 4.48 19.43 -6.60
N ASP A 321 4.69 19.77 -7.88
CA ASP A 321 4.39 18.88 -9.01
C ASP A 321 5.32 17.63 -9.06
N ASP A 322 6.32 17.55 -8.19
CA ASP A 322 7.22 16.40 -8.08
C ASP A 322 6.69 15.27 -7.20
N VAL A 323 5.52 15.44 -6.56
CA VAL A 323 4.91 14.40 -5.73
C VAL A 323 3.55 13.90 -6.25
N TYR A 324 3.02 14.50 -7.31
CA TYR A 324 1.80 14.04 -7.97
C TYR A 324 1.77 14.38 -9.46
N THR A 325 0.89 13.71 -10.19
CA THR A 325 0.52 14.07 -11.57
C THR A 325 -0.99 14.14 -11.71
N TYR A 326 -1.46 14.92 -12.68
CA TYR A 326 -2.88 14.98 -13.04
C TYR A 326 -3.08 14.55 -14.49
N ASN A 327 -3.93 13.54 -14.72
CA ASN A 327 -4.39 13.12 -16.03
C ASN A 327 -5.83 13.63 -16.26
N ALA A 328 -5.96 14.63 -17.11
CA ALA A 328 -7.24 15.26 -17.39
C ALA A 328 -8.22 14.34 -18.14
N ASP A 329 -7.70 13.48 -19.03
CA ASP A 329 -8.52 12.53 -19.80
C ASP A 329 -9.13 11.46 -18.89
N GLU A 330 -8.42 11.08 -17.83
CA GLU A 330 -8.86 10.13 -16.81
C GLU A 330 -9.51 10.81 -15.59
N ARG A 331 -9.53 12.14 -15.52
CA ARG A 331 -9.96 12.89 -14.33
C ARG A 331 -9.31 12.40 -13.04
N SER A 332 -8.02 12.07 -13.12
CA SER A 332 -7.31 11.34 -12.08
C SER A 332 -6.07 12.07 -11.60
N TYR A 333 -5.89 12.12 -10.28
CA TYR A 333 -4.66 12.54 -9.63
C TYR A 333 -3.92 11.31 -9.14
N TYR A 334 -2.65 11.21 -9.52
CA TYR A 334 -1.76 10.13 -9.12
C TYR A 334 -0.64 10.67 -8.23
N ALA A 335 -0.64 10.30 -6.95
CA ALA A 335 0.52 10.49 -6.10
C ALA A 335 1.67 9.61 -6.60
N LEU A 336 2.88 10.17 -6.67
CA LEU A 336 4.04 9.45 -7.20
C LEU A 336 4.56 8.44 -6.17
N ASN A 337 4.87 7.22 -6.62
CA ASN A 337 5.51 6.24 -5.76
C ASN A 337 7.00 6.53 -5.63
N VAL A 338 7.55 6.32 -4.43
CA VAL A 338 8.98 6.53 -4.13
C VAL A 338 9.53 5.31 -3.39
N ALA A 339 10.68 4.81 -3.83
CA ALA A 339 11.41 3.79 -3.07
C ALA A 339 12.07 4.43 -1.83
N VAL A 340 11.80 3.85 -0.67
CA VAL A 340 12.36 4.27 0.62
C VAL A 340 13.36 3.21 1.06
N THR A 341 14.63 3.60 1.07
CA THR A 341 15.79 2.73 1.33
C THR A 341 16.71 3.35 2.38
N ALA A 342 17.84 2.72 2.66
CA ALA A 342 18.87 3.25 3.56
C ALA A 342 19.35 4.66 3.16
N ASP A 343 19.23 5.03 1.89
CA ASP A 343 19.74 6.31 1.39
C ASP A 343 18.81 7.50 1.72
N ASN A 344 17.50 7.26 1.90
CA ASN A 344 16.53 8.35 2.04
C ASN A 344 15.46 8.13 3.14
N TYR A 345 15.50 7.02 3.89
CA TYR A 345 14.46 6.71 4.88
C TYR A 345 14.28 7.82 5.93
N GLN A 346 15.32 8.60 6.20
CA GLN A 346 15.27 9.68 7.18
C GLN A 346 14.29 10.79 6.78
N ASP A 347 14.10 11.00 5.47
CA ASP A 347 13.14 11.98 4.95
C ASP A 347 11.67 11.53 5.22
N PHE A 348 11.45 10.24 5.47
CA PHE A 348 10.16 9.63 5.77
C PHE A 348 9.93 9.36 7.26
N THR A 349 10.92 9.57 8.13
CA THR A 349 10.77 9.39 9.59
C THR A 349 10.11 10.58 10.26
N ASP A 350 10.20 11.77 9.68
CA ASP A 350 9.58 12.97 10.22
C ASP A 350 8.14 13.12 9.71
N SER A 351 7.21 12.55 10.47
CA SER A 351 5.77 12.69 10.21
C SER A 351 5.23 14.13 10.34
N THR A 352 6.11 15.12 10.57
CA THR A 352 5.72 16.54 10.65
C THR A 352 5.57 17.20 9.29
N VAL A 353 6.06 16.60 8.20
CA VAL A 353 5.75 17.05 6.84
C VAL A 353 4.33 16.61 6.48
N VAL A 354 3.37 17.18 7.15
CA VAL A 354 1.98 17.14 6.71
C VAL A 354 1.83 18.22 5.66
N TYR A 355 1.71 17.82 4.41
CA TYR A 355 1.29 18.76 3.37
C TYR A 355 0.01 19.44 3.84
N ALA A 356 0.06 20.74 3.85
CA ALA A 356 -0.90 21.74 4.25
C ALA A 356 -2.10 21.22 5.06
N PRO A 357 -2.32 21.71 6.25
CA PRO A 357 -3.54 21.35 6.97
C PRO A 357 -4.73 21.75 6.11
N VAL A 358 -5.41 20.75 5.57
CA VAL A 358 -6.66 20.89 4.81
C VAL A 358 -7.67 21.75 5.57
N SER A 359 -7.54 21.82 6.89
CA SER A 359 -8.38 22.64 7.77
C SER A 359 -8.35 24.14 7.48
N ASN A 360 -7.23 24.70 7.06
CA ASN A 360 -7.15 26.16 6.82
C ASN A 360 -7.65 26.57 5.43
N GLN A 361 -7.76 25.62 4.52
CA GLN A 361 -8.23 25.85 3.16
C GLN A 361 -9.73 25.53 2.97
N LEU A 362 -10.34 24.85 3.94
CA LEU A 362 -11.77 24.51 3.92
C LEU A 362 -12.64 25.54 4.66
N ASP A 363 -12.02 26.47 5.41
CA ASP A 363 -12.71 27.48 6.22
C ASP A 363 -12.80 28.86 5.52
N GLU A 364 -12.26 29.00 4.30
CA GLU A 364 -12.44 30.16 3.42
C GLU A 364 -13.53 29.89 2.37
#